data_c706ab1a92772bcd64db0c23bf081989
#
_entry.id   c706ab1a92772bcd64db0c23bf081989
#
_cell.length_a   1.000
_cell.length_b   1.000
_cell.length_c   1.000
_cell.angle_alpha   90.00
_cell.angle_beta   90.00
_cell.angle_gamma   90.00
#
_symmetry.space_group_name_H-M   'P 1'
#
loop_
_entity.id
_entity.type
_entity.pdbx_description
1 polymer ?
#
loop_
_entity_poly.entity_id
_entity_poly.type
_entity_poly.pdbx_seq_one_letter_code
_entity_poly.pdbx_strand_id
1 'polypeptide(L)'
;PAFAYLPETGEDPFQSFLGVPMKRAGRPLGVLTVQNTESRTYSDEDVEALETAAMVLCDLVVSGGFKTLAQQGTQLDQSRPVSITGTRLADGIARGSGVLHEPRGVVENLFGDDPERETRRLAQAISSLRASVDAMVERTSSTDHDETNSDHIDVLESYRMFAHDRGWVRRIESAIQDGLTAEAAVQKVSQENRSRLLGSPNPYLRERLTDFDDLARRLMKQLMGKSAAAEGIEEGFVVVARSMGAAELLDYDNGYLRGLVIEEATATSHVVIVARALGIPVVGGG
;
A
#
# COMPACT_ATOMS: atom_id res chain seq x y z
N PRO A 1 -36.68 -1.13 -1.03
CA PRO A 1 -35.56 -1.62 -1.82
C PRO A 1 -35.62 -3.14 -1.82
N ALA A 2 -35.64 -3.74 -3.02
CA ALA A 2 -35.71 -5.17 -3.18
C ALA A 2 -34.36 -5.77 -2.80
N PHE A 3 -34.33 -6.70 -1.87
CA PHE A 3 -33.19 -7.53 -1.56
C PHE A 3 -32.90 -8.41 -2.79
N ALA A 4 -31.69 -8.34 -3.31
CA ALA A 4 -31.26 -9.20 -4.41
C ALA A 4 -30.58 -10.43 -3.80
N TYR A 5 -31.21 -11.58 -3.95
CA TYR A 5 -30.67 -12.86 -3.56
C TYR A 5 -29.51 -13.26 -4.47
N LEU A 6 -28.36 -13.59 -3.87
CA LEU A 6 -27.16 -14.07 -4.56
C LEU A 6 -26.81 -15.48 -4.02
N PRO A 7 -27.04 -16.55 -4.81
CA PRO A 7 -26.81 -17.93 -4.36
C PRO A 7 -25.36 -18.23 -4.01
N GLU A 8 -24.42 -17.41 -4.49
CA GLU A 8 -22.98 -17.59 -4.30
C GLU A 8 -22.49 -17.19 -2.90
N THR A 9 -23.32 -16.49 -2.11
CA THR A 9 -22.95 -15.97 -0.77
C THR A 9 -23.18 -16.97 0.36
N GLY A 10 -23.81 -18.14 0.09
CA GLY A 10 -24.10 -19.17 1.09
C GLY A 10 -25.18 -18.75 2.10
N GLU A 11 -26.08 -17.83 1.73
CA GLU A 11 -27.14 -17.28 2.60
C GLU A 11 -28.39 -18.15 2.68
N ASP A 12 -28.47 -19.22 1.90
CA ASP A 12 -29.63 -20.15 1.83
C ASP A 12 -30.15 -20.67 3.19
N PRO A 13 -29.30 -20.95 4.21
CA PRO A 13 -29.81 -21.47 5.46
C PRO A 13 -30.40 -20.38 6.36
N PHE A 14 -30.26 -19.09 6.04
CA PHE A 14 -30.69 -17.99 6.91
C PHE A 14 -32.07 -17.46 6.52
N GLN A 15 -32.97 -17.36 7.48
CA GLN A 15 -34.37 -16.93 7.28
C GLN A 15 -34.65 -15.53 7.84
N SER A 16 -33.75 -14.96 8.59
CA SER A 16 -33.85 -13.59 9.10
C SER A 16 -32.53 -12.87 9.14
N PHE A 17 -32.57 -11.57 8.94
CA PHE A 17 -31.44 -10.71 8.76
C PHE A 17 -31.64 -9.38 9.47
N LEU A 18 -30.64 -8.91 10.21
CA LEU A 18 -30.56 -7.56 10.76
C LEU A 18 -29.20 -6.95 10.38
N GLY A 19 -29.20 -5.76 9.81
CA GLY A 19 -27.97 -5.04 9.47
C GLY A 19 -27.99 -3.62 9.99
N VAL A 20 -26.92 -3.22 10.68
CA VAL A 20 -26.73 -1.86 11.17
C VAL A 20 -25.46 -1.23 10.58
N PRO A 21 -25.47 0.09 10.27
CA PRO A 21 -24.31 0.73 9.67
C PRO A 21 -23.22 0.96 10.72
N MET A 22 -22.01 0.55 10.42
CA MET A 22 -20.79 0.93 11.15
C MET A 22 -20.33 2.31 10.69
N LYS A 23 -20.46 3.34 11.54
CA LYS A 23 -20.11 4.72 11.21
C LYS A 23 -19.11 5.29 12.21
N ARG A 24 -18.14 6.07 11.74
CA ARG A 24 -17.25 6.88 12.58
C ARG A 24 -17.19 8.31 12.05
N ALA A 25 -17.43 9.27 12.95
CA ALA A 25 -17.49 10.69 12.62
C ALA A 25 -18.35 10.99 11.37
N GLY A 26 -19.51 10.32 11.25
CA GLY A 26 -20.45 10.47 10.14
C GLY A 26 -20.06 9.75 8.84
N ARG A 27 -18.89 9.08 8.77
CA ARG A 27 -18.46 8.32 7.59
C ARG A 27 -18.79 6.83 7.77
N PRO A 28 -19.42 6.18 6.78
CA PRO A 28 -19.66 4.75 6.84
C PRO A 28 -18.34 3.98 6.63
N LEU A 29 -18.06 3.03 7.52
CA LEU A 29 -16.93 2.10 7.42
C LEU A 29 -17.36 0.72 6.91
N GLY A 30 -18.63 0.37 7.10
CA GLY A 30 -19.18 -0.92 6.73
C GLY A 30 -20.59 -1.13 7.29
N VAL A 31 -21.03 -2.39 7.29
CA VAL A 31 -22.31 -2.84 7.86
C VAL A 31 -22.01 -4.04 8.76
N LEU A 32 -22.53 -4.00 9.99
CA LEU A 32 -22.54 -5.15 10.88
C LEU A 32 -23.85 -5.90 10.69
N THR A 33 -23.78 -7.20 10.41
CA THR A 33 -24.97 -8.01 10.14
C THR A 33 -25.07 -9.19 11.09
N VAL A 34 -26.30 -9.54 11.44
CA VAL A 34 -26.65 -10.75 12.18
C VAL A 34 -27.68 -11.51 11.35
N GLN A 35 -27.48 -12.83 11.23
CA GLN A 35 -28.36 -13.72 10.48
C GLN A 35 -28.76 -14.88 11.36
N ASN A 36 -30.04 -15.32 11.28
CA ASN A 36 -30.54 -16.51 11.98
C ASN A 36 -31.12 -17.52 10.98
N THR A 37 -30.89 -18.78 11.25
CA THR A 37 -31.46 -19.90 10.47
C THR A 37 -32.97 -20.09 10.73
N GLU A 38 -33.49 -19.49 11.80
CA GLU A 38 -34.91 -19.46 12.11
C GLU A 38 -35.50 -18.10 11.76
N SER A 39 -36.80 -18.09 11.40
CA SER A 39 -37.51 -16.84 11.15
C SER A 39 -37.71 -16.09 12.48
N ARG A 40 -37.04 -14.94 12.59
CA ARG A 40 -37.08 -14.06 13.75
C ARG A 40 -37.38 -12.62 13.33
N THR A 41 -38.27 -11.96 14.09
CA THR A 41 -38.44 -10.51 14.00
C THR A 41 -37.58 -9.87 15.07
N TYR A 42 -36.71 -8.96 14.66
CA TYR A 42 -35.81 -8.22 15.56
C TYR A 42 -36.58 -7.05 16.17
N SER A 43 -36.44 -6.86 17.47
CA SER A 43 -37.01 -5.75 18.24
C SER A 43 -36.11 -4.49 18.12
N ASP A 44 -36.65 -3.36 18.52
CA ASP A 44 -35.87 -2.11 18.61
C ASP A 44 -34.68 -2.26 19.57
N GLU A 45 -34.83 -3.07 20.64
CA GLU A 45 -33.75 -3.41 21.59
C GLU A 45 -32.63 -4.21 20.90
N ASP A 46 -32.97 -5.15 20.02
CA ASP A 46 -31.99 -5.92 19.24
C ASP A 46 -31.20 -5.00 18.31
N VAL A 47 -31.87 -4.01 17.69
CA VAL A 47 -31.24 -3.01 16.84
C VAL A 47 -30.27 -2.14 17.63
N GLU A 48 -30.70 -1.61 18.78
CA GLU A 48 -29.88 -0.74 19.65
C GLU A 48 -28.65 -1.50 20.20
N ALA A 49 -28.83 -2.77 20.57
CA ALA A 49 -27.72 -3.62 21.01
C ALA A 49 -26.70 -3.84 19.88
N LEU A 50 -27.17 -4.08 18.65
CA LEU A 50 -26.30 -4.28 17.50
C LEU A 50 -25.60 -2.98 17.08
N GLU A 51 -26.28 -1.83 17.17
CA GLU A 51 -25.67 -0.51 16.93
C GLU A 51 -24.56 -0.19 17.95
N THR A 52 -24.78 -0.54 19.23
CA THR A 52 -23.78 -0.40 20.29
C THR A 52 -22.55 -1.28 19.99
N ALA A 53 -22.78 -2.54 19.59
CA ALA A 53 -21.69 -3.42 19.18
C ALA A 53 -20.94 -2.89 17.93
N ALA A 54 -21.68 -2.35 16.96
CA ALA A 54 -21.09 -1.72 15.77
C ALA A 54 -20.20 -0.53 16.11
N MET A 55 -20.59 0.28 17.09
CA MET A 55 -19.79 1.42 17.57
C MET A 55 -18.46 0.97 18.18
N VAL A 56 -18.48 -0.06 19.05
CA VAL A 56 -17.27 -0.62 19.66
C VAL A 56 -16.36 -1.25 18.60
N LEU A 57 -16.95 -2.00 17.65
CA LEU A 57 -16.20 -2.59 16.54
C LEU A 57 -15.59 -1.55 15.61
N CYS A 58 -16.26 -0.40 15.39
CA CYS A 58 -15.67 0.71 14.63
C CYS A 58 -14.34 1.17 15.23
N ASP A 59 -14.28 1.32 16.55
CA ASP A 59 -13.06 1.73 17.24
C ASP A 59 -11.96 0.68 17.14
N LEU A 60 -12.29 -0.60 17.22
CA LEU A 60 -11.34 -1.71 17.03
C LEU A 60 -10.84 -1.78 15.59
N VAL A 61 -11.69 -1.59 14.59
CA VAL A 61 -11.32 -1.57 13.17
C VAL A 61 -10.33 -0.43 12.89
N VAL A 62 -10.61 0.75 13.41
CA VAL A 62 -9.77 1.94 13.17
C VAL A 62 -8.47 1.91 13.97
N SER A 63 -8.46 1.34 15.16
CA SER A 63 -7.25 1.16 15.98
C SER A 63 -6.34 0.02 15.49
N GLY A 64 -6.70 -0.66 14.40
CA GLY A 64 -5.91 -1.77 13.86
C GLY A 64 -6.02 -3.09 14.65
N GLY A 65 -6.83 -3.14 15.70
CA GLY A 65 -7.02 -4.33 16.55
C GLY A 65 -7.58 -5.55 15.80
N PHE A 66 -8.26 -5.34 14.67
CA PHE A 66 -8.80 -6.43 13.84
C PHE A 66 -7.71 -7.25 13.12
N LYS A 67 -6.53 -6.68 12.86
CA LYS A 67 -5.43 -7.44 12.25
C LYS A 67 -4.94 -8.56 13.15
N THR A 68 -4.97 -8.36 14.47
CA THR A 68 -4.56 -9.38 15.45
C THR A 68 -5.60 -10.51 15.57
N LEU A 69 -6.89 -10.19 15.47
CA LEU A 69 -7.99 -11.19 15.53
C LEU A 69 -8.10 -11.99 14.23
N ALA A 70 -7.94 -11.36 13.06
CA ALA A 70 -7.92 -12.06 11.78
C ALA A 70 -6.69 -12.99 11.64
N GLN A 71 -5.56 -12.64 12.24
CA GLN A 71 -4.37 -13.51 12.28
C GLN A 71 -4.54 -14.71 13.23
N GLN A 72 -5.42 -14.63 14.23
CA GLN A 72 -5.72 -15.74 15.15
C GLN A 72 -6.86 -16.64 14.65
N GLY A 73 -7.70 -16.19 13.73
CA GLY A 73 -8.91 -16.89 13.30
C GLY A 73 -8.81 -17.71 12.02
N THR A 74 -7.79 -17.49 11.20
CA THR A 74 -7.56 -18.26 9.98
C THR A 74 -6.25 -19.06 10.10
N GLN A 75 -6.33 -20.22 10.74
CA GLN A 75 -5.43 -21.30 10.35
C GLN A 75 -5.86 -21.71 8.93
N LEU A 76 -5.34 -20.97 7.92
CA LEU A 76 -5.25 -21.49 6.58
C LEU A 76 -4.51 -22.81 6.71
N ASP A 77 -5.13 -23.90 6.23
CA ASP A 77 -4.51 -25.20 6.17
C ASP A 77 -3.28 -25.10 5.25
N GLN A 78 -2.15 -24.70 5.82
CA GLN A 78 -0.88 -24.44 5.13
C GLN A 78 -0.28 -25.73 4.54
N SER A 79 -0.95 -26.87 4.76
CA SER A 79 -0.49 -28.18 4.31
C SER A 79 -0.87 -28.50 2.86
N ARG A 80 -1.72 -27.70 2.20
CA ARG A 80 -2.11 -27.93 0.80
C ARG A 80 -1.46 -26.92 -0.15
N PRO A 81 -0.82 -27.38 -1.24
CA PRO A 81 -0.34 -26.49 -2.29
C PRO A 81 -1.49 -25.69 -2.91
N VAL A 82 -1.35 -24.37 -2.94
CA VAL A 82 -2.32 -23.47 -3.61
C VAL A 82 -1.70 -23.03 -4.94
N SER A 83 -2.45 -23.14 -6.03
CA SER A 83 -2.08 -22.63 -7.34
C SER A 83 -2.87 -21.36 -7.62
N ILE A 84 -2.16 -20.28 -7.90
CA ILE A 84 -2.76 -19.00 -8.27
C ILE A 84 -2.36 -18.72 -9.71
N THR A 85 -3.33 -18.39 -10.56
CA THR A 85 -3.10 -18.02 -11.94
C THR A 85 -2.98 -16.51 -12.04
N GLY A 86 -1.97 -16.02 -12.77
CA GLY A 86 -1.76 -14.61 -13.02
C GLY A 86 -1.28 -14.34 -14.44
N THR A 87 -1.22 -13.07 -14.82
CA THR A 87 -0.71 -12.63 -16.10
C THR A 87 0.81 -12.55 -16.06
N ARG A 88 1.48 -13.16 -17.07
CA ARG A 88 2.92 -13.04 -17.20
C ARG A 88 3.31 -11.65 -17.67
N LEU A 89 4.02 -10.91 -16.83
CA LEU A 89 4.51 -9.55 -17.11
C LEU A 89 5.99 -9.51 -17.46
N ALA A 90 6.81 -10.41 -16.89
CA ALA A 90 8.20 -10.65 -17.29
C ALA A 90 8.48 -12.15 -17.29
N ASP A 91 9.29 -12.59 -18.25
CA ASP A 91 9.59 -14.01 -18.48
C ASP A 91 10.54 -14.57 -17.42
N GLY A 92 10.38 -15.84 -17.11
CA GLY A 92 11.27 -16.59 -16.24
C GLY A 92 10.54 -17.49 -15.26
N ILE A 93 11.33 -18.19 -14.44
CA ILE A 93 10.86 -19.05 -13.36
C ILE A 93 11.58 -18.62 -12.09
N ALA A 94 10.84 -18.35 -11.03
CA ALA A 94 11.37 -18.04 -9.72
C ALA A 94 10.93 -19.03 -8.67
N ARG A 95 11.84 -19.33 -7.73
CA ARG A 95 11.56 -20.14 -6.55
C ARG A 95 12.23 -19.50 -5.34
N GLY A 96 11.50 -19.37 -4.26
CA GLY A 96 11.99 -18.81 -3.00
C GLY A 96 10.89 -18.70 -1.95
N SER A 97 11.27 -18.23 -0.78
CA SER A 97 10.33 -17.90 0.29
C SER A 97 9.49 -16.68 -0.08
N GLY A 98 8.18 -16.70 0.21
CA GLY A 98 7.30 -15.57 -0.04
C GLY A 98 7.54 -14.44 0.97
N VAL A 99 7.87 -13.24 0.51
CA VAL A 99 8.00 -12.02 1.33
C VAL A 99 6.89 -11.06 0.95
N LEU A 100 6.00 -10.77 1.91
CA LEU A 100 4.92 -9.84 1.67
C LEU A 100 5.41 -8.39 1.78
N HIS A 101 5.28 -7.66 0.68
CA HIS A 101 5.48 -6.22 0.66
C HIS A 101 4.22 -5.52 1.16
N GLU A 102 4.24 -5.12 2.42
CA GLU A 102 3.19 -4.28 2.97
C GLU A 102 3.71 -2.85 3.10
N PRO A 103 3.05 -1.86 2.51
CA PRO A 103 3.33 -0.45 2.79
C PRO A 103 2.85 -0.14 4.22
N ARG A 104 3.70 -0.42 5.22
CA ARG A 104 3.37 -0.22 6.63
C ARG A 104 3.80 1.16 7.08
N GLY A 105 2.84 2.04 7.23
CA GLY A 105 2.98 3.32 7.89
C GLY A 105 1.63 3.73 8.46
N VAL A 106 1.20 3.10 9.56
CA VAL A 106 0.10 3.67 10.35
C VAL A 106 0.67 4.85 11.11
N VAL A 107 0.20 6.04 10.78
CA VAL A 107 0.52 7.24 11.54
C VAL A 107 -0.24 7.17 12.86
N GLU A 108 0.49 6.96 13.95
CA GLU A 108 -0.09 6.82 15.29
C GLU A 108 -0.51 8.18 15.85
N ASN A 109 0.30 9.21 15.60
CA ASN A 109 0.07 10.58 16.08
C ASN A 109 -0.15 11.53 14.91
N LEU A 110 -1.34 12.15 14.87
CA LEU A 110 -1.70 13.09 13.81
C LEU A 110 -1.19 14.50 14.07
N PHE A 111 -1.13 14.92 15.35
CA PHE A 111 -0.78 16.28 15.75
C PHE A 111 0.58 16.31 16.45
N GLY A 112 1.39 17.29 16.10
CA GLY A 112 2.71 17.53 16.69
C GLY A 112 2.69 18.76 17.58
N ASP A 113 3.30 18.67 18.76
CA ASP A 113 3.37 19.77 19.73
C ASP A 113 4.45 20.83 19.37
N ASP A 114 5.39 20.49 18.49
CA ASP A 114 6.53 21.34 18.11
C ASP A 114 6.73 21.33 16.58
N PRO A 115 6.15 22.29 15.83
CA PRO A 115 6.30 22.39 14.38
C PRO A 115 7.75 22.56 13.92
N GLU A 116 8.62 23.21 14.71
CA GLU A 116 10.03 23.37 14.34
C GLU A 116 10.79 22.03 14.40
N ARG A 117 10.48 21.21 15.39
CA ARG A 117 11.02 19.86 15.52
C ARG A 117 10.57 18.99 14.35
N GLU A 118 9.28 19.02 14.03
CA GLU A 118 8.72 18.26 12.92
C GLU A 118 9.31 18.68 11.57
N THR A 119 9.49 19.99 11.35
CA THR A 119 10.15 20.52 10.14
C THR A 119 11.61 20.05 10.05
N ARG A 120 12.36 20.02 11.16
CA ARG A 120 13.74 19.49 11.16
C ARG A 120 13.78 17.98 10.83
N ARG A 121 12.87 17.19 11.40
CA ARG A 121 12.71 15.77 11.07
C ARG A 121 12.43 15.55 9.58
N LEU A 122 11.49 16.32 9.03
CA LEU A 122 11.16 16.31 7.60
C LEU A 122 12.38 16.64 6.75
N ALA A 123 13.10 17.72 7.05
CA ALA A 123 14.28 18.15 6.29
C ALA A 123 15.37 17.06 6.27
N GLN A 124 15.61 16.40 7.40
CA GLN A 124 16.55 15.29 7.50
C GLN A 124 16.10 14.09 6.67
N ALA A 125 14.84 13.71 6.77
CA ALA A 125 14.26 12.60 6.01
C ALA A 125 14.29 12.85 4.49
N ILE A 126 13.99 14.08 4.05
CA ILE A 126 14.08 14.49 2.63
C ILE A 126 15.53 14.45 2.15
N SER A 127 16.48 14.91 2.95
CA SER A 127 17.91 14.84 2.59
C SER A 127 18.35 13.39 2.39
N SER A 128 17.97 12.48 3.30
CA SER A 128 18.26 11.06 3.20
C SER A 128 17.57 10.40 2.00
N LEU A 129 16.31 10.77 1.73
CA LEU A 129 15.56 10.30 0.56
C LEU A 129 16.28 10.69 -0.74
N ARG A 130 16.66 11.97 -0.89
CA ARG A 130 17.36 12.48 -2.07
C ARG A 130 18.68 11.77 -2.29
N ALA A 131 19.50 11.64 -1.25
CA ALA A 131 20.77 10.93 -1.31
C ALA A 131 20.59 9.46 -1.75
N SER A 132 19.55 8.80 -1.25
CA SER A 132 19.22 7.42 -1.64
C SER A 132 18.80 7.33 -3.11
N VAL A 133 17.97 8.26 -3.58
CA VAL A 133 17.52 8.31 -4.99
C VAL A 133 18.69 8.63 -5.94
N ASP A 134 19.53 9.62 -5.61
CA ASP A 134 20.69 9.99 -6.40
C ASP A 134 21.67 8.80 -6.52
N ALA A 135 21.98 8.13 -5.42
CA ALA A 135 22.83 6.93 -5.41
C ALA A 135 22.24 5.76 -6.21
N MET A 136 20.90 5.66 -6.28
CA MET A 136 20.22 4.64 -7.07
C MET A 136 20.38 4.93 -8.58
N VAL A 137 20.16 6.16 -9.00
CA VAL A 137 20.35 6.59 -10.40
C VAL A 137 21.80 6.37 -10.83
N GLU A 138 22.79 6.76 -10.01
CA GLU A 138 24.21 6.59 -10.31
C GLU A 138 24.61 5.12 -10.46
N ARG A 139 24.14 4.24 -9.57
CA ARG A 139 24.41 2.78 -9.67
C ARG A 139 23.86 2.18 -10.95
N THR A 140 22.64 2.51 -11.31
CA THR A 140 21.99 1.99 -12.51
C THR A 140 22.66 2.50 -13.76
N SER A 141 23.06 3.79 -13.82
CA SER A 141 23.75 4.40 -14.97
C SER A 141 25.17 3.85 -15.18
N SER A 142 25.84 3.36 -14.13
CA SER A 142 27.20 2.82 -14.21
C SER A 142 27.27 1.35 -14.63
N THR A 143 26.17 0.63 -14.56
CA THR A 143 26.13 -0.82 -14.85
C THR A 143 25.73 -1.14 -16.30
N ASP A 144 25.10 -0.21 -17.01
CA ASP A 144 24.55 -0.41 -18.34
C ASP A 144 25.32 0.30 -19.44
N HIS A 145 25.97 -0.50 -20.30
CA HIS A 145 26.53 -0.08 -21.57
C HIS A 145 25.72 -0.54 -22.81
N ASP A 146 24.49 -1.07 -22.59
CA ASP A 146 23.68 -1.62 -23.67
C ASP A 146 22.54 -0.65 -24.04
N GLU A 147 22.46 -0.23 -25.31
CA GLU A 147 21.47 0.73 -25.83
C GLU A 147 20.02 0.28 -25.70
N THR A 148 19.76 -0.98 -25.37
CA THR A 148 18.42 -1.54 -25.15
C THR A 148 17.82 -1.22 -23.79
N ASN A 149 18.57 -0.56 -22.89
CA ASN A 149 18.21 -0.39 -21.49
C ASN A 149 17.90 1.09 -21.10
N SER A 150 17.65 1.95 -22.09
CA SER A 150 17.40 3.38 -21.82
C SER A 150 16.09 3.66 -21.05
N ASP A 151 15.07 2.85 -21.25
CA ASP A 151 13.71 3.12 -20.69
C ASP A 151 13.68 3.11 -19.15
N HIS A 152 14.50 2.26 -18.50
CA HIS A 152 14.53 2.23 -17.04
C HIS A 152 15.33 3.38 -16.44
N ILE A 153 16.34 3.90 -17.16
CA ILE A 153 17.10 5.09 -16.74
C ILE A 153 16.18 6.31 -16.75
N ASP A 154 15.38 6.48 -17.79
CA ASP A 154 14.41 7.57 -17.93
C ASP A 154 13.36 7.56 -16.81
N VAL A 155 12.94 6.36 -16.38
CA VAL A 155 12.05 6.19 -15.24
C VAL A 155 12.70 6.70 -13.96
N LEU A 156 13.95 6.30 -13.68
CA LEU A 156 14.67 6.69 -12.47
C LEU A 156 15.02 8.19 -12.46
N GLU A 157 15.36 8.76 -13.61
CA GLU A 157 15.59 10.21 -13.75
C GLU A 157 14.32 11.02 -13.48
N SER A 158 13.18 10.55 -13.95
CA SER A 158 11.88 11.15 -13.63
C SER A 158 11.60 11.08 -12.13
N TYR A 159 11.90 9.94 -11.50
CA TYR A 159 11.77 9.74 -10.07
C TYR A 159 12.66 10.70 -9.28
N ARG A 160 13.92 10.89 -9.71
CA ARG A 160 14.84 11.88 -9.15
C ARG A 160 14.27 13.29 -9.24
N MET A 161 13.70 13.67 -10.38
CA MET A 161 13.08 14.99 -10.57
C MET A 161 11.97 15.24 -9.54
N PHE A 162 11.12 14.24 -9.26
CA PHE A 162 10.07 14.37 -8.25
C PHE A 162 10.61 14.45 -6.83
N ALA A 163 11.66 13.69 -6.48
CA ALA A 163 12.29 13.75 -5.16
C ALA A 163 12.87 15.15 -4.86
N HIS A 164 13.26 15.88 -5.90
CA HIS A 164 13.79 17.24 -5.81
C HIS A 164 12.72 18.35 -5.98
N ASP A 165 11.42 17.99 -6.15
CA ASP A 165 10.34 18.97 -6.30
C ASP A 165 10.14 19.79 -5.01
N ARG A 166 10.42 21.10 -5.13
CA ARG A 166 10.25 22.06 -4.03
C ARG A 166 8.77 22.32 -3.70
N GLY A 167 7.89 22.17 -4.65
CA GLY A 167 6.46 22.41 -4.46
C GLY A 167 5.83 21.37 -3.57
N TRP A 168 6.23 20.10 -3.73
CA TRP A 168 5.81 19.01 -2.85
C TRP A 168 6.27 19.24 -1.41
N VAL A 169 7.55 19.54 -1.22
CA VAL A 169 8.14 19.79 0.12
C VAL A 169 7.44 20.93 0.83
N ARG A 170 7.24 22.08 0.15
CA ARG A 170 6.56 23.25 0.74
C ARG A 170 5.14 22.94 1.22
N ARG A 171 4.40 22.09 0.53
CA ARG A 171 3.06 21.69 0.95
C ARG A 171 3.10 20.83 2.22
N ILE A 172 4.08 19.94 2.35
CA ILE A 172 4.28 19.16 3.57
C ILE A 172 4.67 20.08 4.73
N GLU A 173 5.61 21.02 4.52
CA GLU A 173 6.00 22.01 5.51
C GLU A 173 4.81 22.87 5.96
N SER A 174 3.95 23.31 5.04
CA SER A 174 2.73 24.06 5.36
C SER A 174 1.80 23.23 6.26
N ALA A 175 1.62 21.95 5.96
CA ALA A 175 0.77 21.07 6.76
C ALA A 175 1.35 20.84 8.18
N ILE A 176 2.68 20.85 8.33
CA ILE A 176 3.33 20.82 9.65
C ILE A 176 3.08 22.13 10.41
N GLN A 177 3.15 23.27 9.74
CA GLN A 177 2.83 24.57 10.38
C GLN A 177 1.37 24.66 10.82
N ASP A 178 0.47 23.91 10.16
CA ASP A 178 -0.93 23.74 10.56
C ASP A 178 -1.11 22.77 11.76
N GLY A 179 -0.02 22.31 12.38
CA GLY A 179 -0.01 21.49 13.60
C GLY A 179 0.03 19.98 13.40
N LEU A 180 0.30 19.48 12.18
CA LEU A 180 0.45 18.05 11.93
C LEU A 180 1.88 17.57 12.25
N THR A 181 2.02 16.27 12.61
CA THR A 181 3.32 15.61 12.61
C THR A 181 3.87 15.50 11.18
N ALA A 182 5.17 15.29 11.02
CA ALA A 182 5.79 15.13 9.71
C ALA A 182 5.15 13.97 8.93
N GLU A 183 4.87 12.85 9.59
CA GLU A 183 4.21 11.68 9.02
C GLU A 183 2.78 12.00 8.55
N ALA A 184 1.98 12.65 9.39
CA ALA A 184 0.61 13.03 9.06
C ALA A 184 0.56 14.05 7.90
N ALA A 185 1.51 14.97 7.86
CA ALA A 185 1.64 15.96 6.78
C ALA A 185 1.98 15.30 5.45
N VAL A 186 2.93 14.35 5.43
CA VAL A 186 3.26 13.55 4.23
C VAL A 186 2.03 12.78 3.75
N GLN A 187 1.32 12.11 4.65
CA GLN A 187 0.12 11.34 4.31
C GLN A 187 -0.98 12.24 3.73
N LYS A 188 -1.26 13.39 4.35
CA LYS A 188 -2.25 14.37 3.88
C LYS A 188 -1.93 14.85 2.47
N VAL A 189 -0.70 15.32 2.24
CA VAL A 189 -0.28 15.86 0.93
C VAL A 189 -0.28 14.76 -0.14
N SER A 190 0.06 13.52 0.20
CA SER A 190 -0.02 12.38 -0.72
C SER A 190 -1.46 12.08 -1.13
N GLN A 191 -2.40 12.09 -0.19
CA GLN A 191 -3.83 11.89 -0.49
C GLN A 191 -4.40 13.02 -1.36
N GLU A 192 -4.01 14.28 -1.10
CA GLU A 192 -4.41 15.43 -1.92
C GLU A 192 -3.86 15.32 -3.34
N ASN A 193 -2.59 14.94 -3.50
CA ASN A 193 -1.97 14.70 -4.81
C ASN A 193 -2.68 13.57 -5.55
N ARG A 194 -2.93 12.45 -4.87
CA ARG A 194 -3.65 11.31 -5.43
C ARG A 194 -5.04 11.71 -5.95
N SER A 195 -5.82 12.44 -5.15
CA SER A 195 -7.14 12.91 -5.55
C SER A 195 -7.08 13.84 -6.76
N ARG A 196 -6.08 14.72 -6.83
CA ARG A 196 -5.87 15.65 -7.94
C ARG A 196 -5.48 14.93 -9.22
N LEU A 197 -4.56 13.97 -9.15
CA LEU A 197 -4.05 13.24 -10.31
C LEU A 197 -5.08 12.25 -10.85
N LEU A 198 -5.85 11.58 -9.98
CA LEU A 198 -6.96 10.70 -10.40
C LEU A 198 -8.06 11.47 -11.12
N GLY A 199 -8.33 12.72 -10.73
CA GLY A 199 -9.28 13.61 -11.40
C GLY A 199 -8.78 14.18 -12.73
N SER A 200 -7.51 13.96 -13.10
CA SER A 200 -6.95 14.45 -14.35
C SER A 200 -7.40 13.61 -15.54
N PRO A 201 -7.84 14.25 -16.65
CA PRO A 201 -8.14 13.56 -17.88
C PRO A 201 -6.89 13.03 -18.60
N ASN A 202 -5.69 13.48 -18.21
CA ASN A 202 -4.43 13.11 -18.84
C ASN A 202 -3.92 11.76 -18.30
N PRO A 203 -3.84 10.69 -19.15
CA PRO A 203 -3.33 9.37 -18.74
C PRO A 203 -1.89 9.41 -18.21
N TYR A 204 -1.04 10.23 -18.79
CA TYR A 204 0.36 10.39 -18.38
C TYR A 204 0.48 10.85 -16.91
N LEU A 205 -0.38 11.75 -16.46
CA LEU A 205 -0.38 12.19 -15.06
C LEU A 205 -0.87 11.09 -14.09
N ARG A 206 -1.71 10.18 -14.57
CA ARG A 206 -2.16 9.03 -13.76
C ARG A 206 -1.07 7.97 -13.59
N GLU A 207 -0.24 7.74 -14.61
CA GLU A 207 0.93 6.85 -14.51
C GLU A 207 1.94 7.38 -13.48
N ARG A 208 2.12 8.70 -13.42
CA ARG A 208 2.99 9.36 -12.42
C ARG A 208 2.50 9.27 -10.99
N LEU A 209 1.24 8.90 -10.77
CA LEU A 209 0.70 8.73 -9.43
C LEU A 209 1.46 7.65 -8.64
N THR A 210 1.80 6.54 -9.28
CA THR A 210 2.55 5.45 -8.66
C THR A 210 3.93 5.90 -8.17
N ASP A 211 4.61 6.76 -8.94
CA ASP A 211 5.92 7.30 -8.58
C ASP A 211 5.82 8.24 -7.36
N PHE A 212 4.78 9.07 -7.29
CA PHE A 212 4.53 9.92 -6.13
C PHE A 212 4.15 9.12 -4.88
N ASP A 213 3.33 8.10 -5.03
CA ASP A 213 2.94 7.21 -3.93
C ASP A 213 4.17 6.47 -3.38
N ASP A 214 5.09 6.04 -4.25
CA ASP A 214 6.35 5.41 -3.88
C ASP A 214 7.28 6.37 -3.11
N LEU A 215 7.49 7.59 -3.64
CA LEU A 215 8.28 8.62 -2.94
C LEU A 215 7.72 8.96 -1.57
N ALA A 216 6.40 9.07 -1.46
CA ALA A 216 5.73 9.33 -0.20
C ALA A 216 5.94 8.18 0.80
N ARG A 217 5.84 6.92 0.35
CA ARG A 217 6.12 5.74 1.18
C ARG A 217 7.57 5.70 1.65
N ARG A 218 8.52 6.01 0.76
CA ARG A 218 9.95 6.10 1.12
C ARG A 218 10.21 7.19 2.15
N LEU A 219 9.61 8.37 1.97
CA LEU A 219 9.73 9.45 2.94
C LEU A 219 9.14 9.06 4.30
N MET A 220 7.97 8.42 4.30
CA MET A 220 7.36 7.86 5.52
C MET A 220 8.29 6.86 6.22
N LYS A 221 8.92 5.97 5.45
CA LYS A 221 9.88 4.99 5.98
C LYS A 221 11.07 5.66 6.66
N GLN A 222 11.63 6.70 6.04
CA GLN A 222 12.71 7.51 6.63
C GLN A 222 12.29 8.20 7.94
N LEU A 223 11.08 8.79 7.96
CA LEU A 223 10.54 9.45 9.15
C LEU A 223 10.31 8.48 10.32
N MET A 224 9.83 7.27 10.01
CA MET A 224 9.52 6.23 11.00
C MET A 224 10.75 5.44 11.45
N GLY A 225 11.92 5.62 10.83
CA GLY A 225 13.15 4.89 11.17
C GLY A 225 13.06 3.38 10.94
N LYS A 226 12.18 2.92 10.07
CA LYS A 226 11.98 1.48 9.79
C LYS A 226 12.80 1.07 8.58
N SER A 227 13.59 0.04 8.76
CA SER A 227 14.37 -0.62 7.72
C SER A 227 13.52 -1.48 6.78
N ALA A 228 14.07 -1.88 5.61
CA ALA A 228 13.36 -2.69 4.63
C ALA A 228 12.96 -4.06 5.19
N ALA A 229 11.79 -4.58 4.78
CA ALA A 229 11.29 -5.89 5.21
C ALA A 229 12.19 -7.08 4.81
N ALA A 230 13.18 -6.86 3.94
CA ALA A 230 14.11 -7.88 3.44
C ALA A 230 15.50 -7.85 4.13
N GLU A 231 15.71 -6.97 5.13
CA GLU A 231 16.98 -7.00 5.87
C GLU A 231 17.11 -8.29 6.65
N GLY A 232 18.18 -9.04 6.36
CA GLY A 232 18.48 -10.30 7.04
C GLY A 232 17.98 -11.57 6.33
N ILE A 233 17.37 -11.46 5.13
CA ILE A 233 17.03 -12.63 4.32
C ILE A 233 18.25 -12.97 3.46
N GLU A 234 18.92 -14.08 3.81
CA GLU A 234 20.11 -14.58 3.11
C GLU A 234 19.78 -15.74 2.14
N GLU A 235 18.50 -16.03 1.93
CA GLU A 235 18.01 -17.06 1.00
C GLU A 235 17.21 -16.45 -0.14
N GLY A 236 17.08 -17.17 -1.25
CA GLY A 236 16.28 -16.73 -2.39
C GLY A 236 14.81 -16.51 -2.01
N PHE A 237 14.27 -15.34 -2.30
CA PHE A 237 12.89 -14.98 -1.98
C PHE A 237 12.13 -14.40 -3.17
N VAL A 238 10.81 -14.48 -3.09
CA VAL A 238 9.85 -13.90 -4.05
C VAL A 238 9.04 -12.85 -3.30
N VAL A 239 9.06 -11.62 -3.79
CA VAL A 239 8.24 -10.55 -3.22
C VAL A 239 6.81 -10.65 -3.72
N VAL A 240 5.87 -10.55 -2.81
CA VAL A 240 4.43 -10.49 -3.10
C VAL A 240 3.93 -9.12 -2.68
N ALA A 241 3.39 -8.37 -3.63
CA ALA A 241 2.92 -7.00 -3.42
C ALA A 241 1.53 -6.79 -4.01
N ARG A 242 0.74 -5.92 -3.42
CA ARG A 242 -0.45 -5.41 -4.09
C ARG A 242 -0.07 -4.38 -5.16
N SER A 243 0.71 -3.40 -4.78
CA SER A 243 1.32 -2.41 -5.67
C SER A 243 2.74 -2.12 -5.19
N MET A 244 3.63 -1.77 -6.10
CA MET A 244 5.03 -1.47 -5.80
C MET A 244 5.57 -0.47 -6.82
N GLY A 245 6.39 0.46 -6.37
CA GLY A 245 7.16 1.36 -7.25
C GLY A 245 8.46 0.72 -7.74
N ALA A 246 8.99 1.27 -8.82
CA ALA A 246 10.27 0.82 -9.40
C ALA A 246 11.43 0.93 -8.40
N ALA A 247 11.47 2.02 -7.64
CA ALA A 247 12.51 2.25 -6.66
C ALA A 247 12.37 1.34 -5.42
N GLU A 248 11.14 0.98 -5.02
CA GLU A 248 10.91 0.00 -3.96
C GLU A 248 11.43 -1.39 -4.35
N LEU A 249 11.28 -1.78 -5.63
CA LEU A 249 11.85 -3.03 -6.13
C LEU A 249 13.37 -3.07 -5.95
N LEU A 250 14.06 -1.97 -6.26
CA LEU A 250 15.51 -1.87 -6.11
C LEU A 250 15.99 -1.95 -4.66
N ASP A 251 15.15 -1.63 -3.67
CA ASP A 251 15.47 -1.84 -2.25
C ASP A 251 15.51 -3.32 -1.87
N TYR A 252 14.85 -4.19 -2.64
CA TYR A 252 14.87 -5.64 -2.46
C TYR A 252 15.98 -6.34 -3.23
N ASP A 253 16.63 -5.63 -4.17
CA ASP A 253 17.69 -6.21 -5.00
C ASP A 253 19.02 -6.30 -4.22
N ASN A 254 19.10 -7.31 -3.36
CA ASN A 254 20.28 -7.66 -2.57
C ASN A 254 20.99 -8.94 -3.07
N GLY A 255 20.70 -9.36 -4.32
CA GLY A 255 21.19 -10.61 -4.90
C GLY A 255 20.39 -11.86 -4.51
N TYR A 256 19.41 -11.74 -3.61
CA TYR A 256 18.55 -12.85 -3.17
C TYR A 256 17.11 -12.75 -3.73
N LEU A 257 16.73 -11.63 -4.30
CA LEU A 257 15.43 -11.46 -4.99
C LEU A 257 15.38 -12.37 -6.23
N ARG A 258 14.41 -13.28 -6.26
CA ARG A 258 14.23 -14.26 -7.34
C ARG A 258 13.05 -13.98 -8.24
N GLY A 259 12.04 -13.28 -7.76
CA GLY A 259 10.84 -12.97 -8.54
C GLY A 259 9.91 -12.02 -7.83
N LEU A 260 8.92 -11.53 -8.57
CA LEU A 260 7.91 -10.58 -8.09
C LEU A 260 6.51 -11.07 -8.47
N VAL A 261 5.62 -11.08 -7.50
CA VAL A 261 4.17 -11.23 -7.72
C VAL A 261 3.51 -9.92 -7.33
N ILE A 262 2.77 -9.30 -8.25
CA ILE A 262 2.20 -7.98 -8.04
C ILE A 262 0.76 -7.91 -8.55
N GLU A 263 -0.19 -7.54 -7.69
CA GLU A 263 -1.62 -7.55 -8.02
C GLU A 263 -1.98 -6.42 -9.02
N GLU A 264 -1.55 -5.19 -8.73
CA GLU A 264 -1.91 -3.99 -9.49
C GLU A 264 -0.77 -3.54 -10.41
N ALA A 265 -0.37 -4.39 -11.39
CA ALA A 265 0.64 -4.02 -12.38
C ALA A 265 0.22 -4.41 -13.79
N THR A 266 0.70 -3.65 -14.74
CA THR A 266 0.55 -3.87 -16.18
C THR A 266 1.92 -4.05 -16.83
N ALA A 267 1.95 -4.51 -18.07
CA ALA A 267 3.20 -4.69 -18.82
C ALA A 267 4.00 -3.38 -19.00
N THR A 268 3.35 -2.23 -18.90
CA THR A 268 3.92 -0.88 -19.02
C THR A 268 4.22 -0.23 -17.68
N SER A 269 3.91 -0.87 -16.55
CA SER A 269 4.22 -0.33 -15.22
C SER A 269 5.74 -0.21 -15.03
N HIS A 270 6.21 0.88 -14.44
CA HIS A 270 7.63 1.17 -14.23
C HIS A 270 8.35 0.06 -13.46
N VAL A 271 7.72 -0.51 -12.45
CA VAL A 271 8.28 -1.66 -11.70
C VAL A 271 8.54 -2.87 -12.60
N VAL A 272 7.66 -3.12 -13.59
CA VAL A 272 7.80 -4.23 -14.52
C VAL A 272 8.92 -3.98 -15.52
N ILE A 273 9.07 -2.73 -15.98
CA ILE A 273 10.16 -2.31 -16.86
C ILE A 273 11.51 -2.53 -16.16
N VAL A 274 11.65 -2.06 -14.93
CA VAL A 274 12.86 -2.24 -14.12
C VAL A 274 13.11 -3.72 -13.80
N ALA A 275 12.07 -4.48 -13.43
CA ALA A 275 12.21 -5.92 -13.18
C ALA A 275 12.72 -6.70 -14.40
N ARG A 276 12.23 -6.36 -15.61
CA ARG A 276 12.73 -6.94 -16.87
C ARG A 276 14.18 -6.62 -17.11
N ALA A 277 14.60 -5.36 -16.91
CA ALA A 277 15.99 -4.95 -17.06
C ALA A 277 16.91 -5.71 -16.08
N LEU A 278 16.44 -6.02 -14.89
CA LEU A 278 17.15 -6.82 -13.89
C LEU A 278 17.03 -8.34 -14.11
N GLY A 279 16.30 -8.80 -15.13
CA GLY A 279 16.07 -10.22 -15.38
C GLY A 279 15.21 -10.92 -14.31
N ILE A 280 14.38 -10.15 -13.58
CA ILE A 280 13.50 -10.66 -12.52
C ILE A 280 12.16 -11.07 -13.12
N PRO A 281 11.73 -12.35 -12.99
CA PRO A 281 10.42 -12.80 -13.41
C PRO A 281 9.29 -12.09 -12.66
N VAL A 282 8.24 -11.67 -13.39
CA VAL A 282 7.08 -10.98 -12.80
C VAL A 282 5.78 -11.63 -13.23
N VAL A 283 4.93 -11.89 -12.25
CA VAL A 283 3.54 -12.31 -12.45
C VAL A 283 2.63 -11.24 -11.87
N GLY A 284 1.68 -10.77 -12.68
CA GLY A 284 0.65 -9.80 -12.29
C GLY A 284 -0.69 -10.44 -11.98
N GLY A 285 -1.50 -9.76 -11.19
CA GLY A 285 -2.90 -10.09 -11.03
C GLY A 285 -3.66 -9.85 -12.34
N GLY A 286 -4.64 -10.71 -12.66
CA GLY A 286 -5.55 -10.55 -13.78
C GLY A 286 -6.83 -9.85 -13.36
#